data_cf740e1f1d45d80f063c25d6fc5bc4bb
#
_entry.id   cf740e1f1d45d80f063c25d6fc5bc4bb
#
_cell.length_a   1.000
_cell.length_b   1.000
_cell.length_c   1.000
_cell.angle_alpha   90.00
_cell.angle_beta   90.00
_cell.angle_gamma   90.00
#
_symmetry.space_group_name_H-M   'P 1'
#
loop_
_entity.id
_entity.type
_entity.pdbx_description
1 polymer ?
#
loop_
_entity_poly.entity_id
_entity_poly.type
_entity_poly.pdbx_seq_one_letter_code
_entity_poly.pdbx_strand_id
1 'polypeptide(L)'
;MVLAYISIALMGVFVKYASDELPSSEILFSRFFIGFVFLLPFLIKDGDFKVDMSQWKFLILRNLAGIASMLLTFYAIKYLPISIAILLMNTSALFVPLLLFFFKVRTPLKVLACSFMGFIGVSIIMLTNGSMNINPIHVGYALGAAVLAAMAFISLQELNKHNSPKNIVFY
;
A
#
# COMPACT_ATOMS: atom_id res chain seq x y z
N MET A 1 -7.46 -6.62 -14.09
CA MET A 1 -7.81 -5.58 -13.10
C MET A 1 -8.93 -6.02 -12.17
N VAL A 2 -10.13 -6.41 -12.67
CA VAL A 2 -11.29 -6.77 -11.84
C VAL A 2 -10.98 -7.89 -10.83
N LEU A 3 -10.36 -8.99 -11.28
CA LEU A 3 -9.96 -10.11 -10.40
C LEU A 3 -9.02 -9.68 -9.27
N ALA A 4 -8.10 -8.76 -9.54
CA ALA A 4 -7.19 -8.25 -8.51
C ALA A 4 -7.95 -7.46 -7.42
N TYR A 5 -8.92 -6.62 -7.80
CA TYR A 5 -9.73 -5.88 -6.84
C TYR A 5 -10.66 -6.79 -6.03
N ILE A 6 -11.23 -7.84 -6.64
CA ILE A 6 -12.00 -8.86 -5.93
C ILE A 6 -11.12 -9.55 -4.88
N SER A 7 -9.90 -9.96 -5.26
CA SER A 7 -8.98 -10.61 -4.34
C SER A 7 -8.56 -9.69 -3.18
N ILE A 8 -8.34 -8.39 -3.45
CA ILE A 8 -8.03 -7.40 -2.41
C ILE A 8 -9.21 -7.20 -1.46
N ALA A 9 -10.44 -7.12 -1.99
CA ALA A 9 -11.64 -6.99 -1.17
C ALA A 9 -11.86 -8.22 -0.28
N LEU A 10 -11.73 -9.43 -0.85
CA LEU A 10 -11.83 -10.68 -0.10
C LEU A 10 -10.77 -10.76 1.01
N MET A 11 -9.54 -10.38 0.69
CA MET A 11 -8.45 -10.29 1.66
C MET A 11 -8.80 -9.32 2.80
N GLY A 12 -9.37 -8.15 2.48
CA GLY A 12 -9.79 -7.18 3.50
C GLY A 12 -10.82 -7.75 4.47
N VAL A 13 -11.78 -8.54 3.97
CA VAL A 13 -12.78 -9.23 4.79
C VAL A 13 -12.12 -10.25 5.71
N PHE A 14 -11.25 -11.13 5.18
CA PHE A 14 -10.55 -12.12 6.00
C PHE A 14 -9.65 -11.48 7.05
N VAL A 15 -8.93 -10.42 6.71
CA VAL A 15 -8.12 -9.66 7.66
C VAL A 15 -8.97 -9.07 8.78
N LYS A 16 -10.17 -8.56 8.45
CA LYS A 16 -11.09 -8.02 9.46
C LYS A 16 -11.52 -9.10 10.45
N TYR A 17 -11.97 -10.26 9.97
CA TYR A 17 -12.33 -11.38 10.84
C TYR A 17 -11.15 -11.87 11.69
N ALA A 18 -9.97 -12.03 11.09
CA ALA A 18 -8.78 -12.45 11.81
C ALA A 18 -8.31 -11.41 12.85
N SER A 19 -8.54 -10.11 12.59
CA SER A 19 -8.10 -9.03 13.49
C SER A 19 -8.92 -8.93 14.78
N ASP A 20 -10.04 -9.63 14.87
CA ASP A 20 -10.82 -9.71 16.11
C ASP A 20 -10.16 -10.67 17.14
N GLU A 21 -9.44 -11.70 16.66
CA GLU A 21 -8.80 -12.69 17.50
C GLU A 21 -7.26 -12.53 17.56
N LEU A 22 -6.64 -12.06 16.48
CA LEU A 22 -5.18 -12.01 16.34
C LEU A 22 -4.65 -10.57 16.27
N PRO A 23 -3.45 -10.31 16.80
CA PRO A 23 -2.78 -9.04 16.62
C PRO A 23 -2.38 -8.82 15.15
N SER A 24 -2.45 -7.58 14.69
CA SER A 24 -2.16 -7.21 13.30
C SER A 24 -0.77 -7.65 12.81
N SER A 25 0.20 -7.76 13.71
CA SER A 25 1.56 -8.25 13.42
C SER A 25 1.60 -9.72 13.02
N GLU A 26 0.80 -10.58 13.67
CA GLU A 26 0.73 -12.01 13.36
C GLU A 26 0.04 -12.26 12.01
N ILE A 27 -1.00 -11.50 11.72
CA ILE A 27 -1.68 -11.53 10.42
C ILE A 27 -0.71 -11.14 9.31
N LEU A 28 0.09 -10.10 9.54
CA LEU A 28 1.10 -9.66 8.58
C LEU A 28 2.18 -10.73 8.37
N PHE A 29 2.70 -11.31 9.45
CA PHE A 29 3.71 -12.36 9.39
C PHE A 29 3.18 -13.58 8.61
N SER A 30 1.99 -14.06 8.93
CA SER A 30 1.35 -15.19 8.25
C SER A 30 1.21 -14.93 6.74
N ARG A 31 0.83 -13.71 6.35
CA ARG A 31 0.71 -13.32 4.96
C ARG A 31 2.05 -13.39 4.22
N PHE A 32 3.11 -12.82 4.80
CA PHE A 32 4.43 -12.86 4.18
C PHE A 32 4.98 -14.28 4.12
N PHE A 33 4.78 -15.07 5.19
CA PHE A 33 5.22 -16.46 5.24
C PHE A 33 4.54 -17.33 4.17
N ILE A 34 3.21 -17.24 4.06
CA ILE A 34 2.46 -17.95 3.03
C ILE A 34 2.88 -17.49 1.63
N GLY A 35 3.00 -16.18 1.42
CA GLY A 35 3.46 -15.62 0.15
C GLY A 35 4.85 -16.12 -0.23
N PHE A 36 5.77 -16.18 0.71
CA PHE A 36 7.12 -16.72 0.51
C PHE A 36 7.09 -18.19 0.11
N VAL A 37 6.32 -19.02 0.82
CA VAL A 37 6.18 -20.46 0.52
C VAL A 37 5.63 -20.69 -0.89
N PHE A 38 4.63 -19.90 -1.31
CA PHE A 38 4.07 -20.00 -2.67
C PHE A 38 5.03 -19.51 -3.76
N LEU A 39 5.90 -18.55 -3.45
CA LEU A 39 6.90 -18.04 -4.40
C LEU A 39 8.12 -18.96 -4.54
N LEU A 40 8.44 -19.74 -3.50
CA LEU A 40 9.62 -20.64 -3.46
C LEU A 40 9.76 -21.53 -4.72
N PRO A 41 8.73 -22.25 -5.22
CA PRO A 41 8.88 -23.12 -6.39
C PRO A 41 9.17 -22.33 -7.69
N PHE A 42 8.66 -21.11 -7.80
CA PHE A 42 8.97 -20.22 -8.92
C PHE A 42 10.40 -19.71 -8.87
N LEU A 43 10.91 -19.47 -7.64
CA LEU A 43 12.28 -19.10 -7.34
C LEU A 43 13.29 -20.12 -7.83
N ILE A 44 13.08 -21.36 -7.45
CA ILE A 44 14.00 -22.46 -7.76
C ILE A 44 14.04 -22.71 -9.27
N LYS A 45 12.96 -22.40 -9.98
CA LYS A 45 12.86 -22.67 -11.42
C LYS A 45 13.50 -21.59 -12.30
N ASP A 46 13.48 -20.32 -11.90
CA ASP A 46 13.93 -19.20 -12.77
C ASP A 46 15.42 -18.82 -12.58
N GLY A 47 16.12 -19.32 -11.55
CA GLY A 47 17.60 -19.34 -11.38
C GLY A 47 18.44 -18.06 -11.57
N ASP A 48 17.91 -17.02 -12.16
CA ASP A 48 18.64 -15.80 -12.53
C ASP A 48 18.27 -14.62 -11.63
N PHE A 49 18.93 -14.56 -10.44
CA PHE A 49 18.72 -13.52 -9.42
C PHE A 49 19.74 -12.38 -9.52
N LYS A 50 19.85 -11.73 -10.66
CA LYS A 50 20.72 -10.57 -10.78
C LYS A 50 19.91 -9.29 -10.57
N VAL A 51 19.91 -8.78 -9.33
CA VAL A 51 19.51 -7.41 -9.05
C VAL A 51 20.74 -6.52 -9.07
N ASP A 52 20.63 -5.42 -9.79
CA ASP A 52 21.67 -4.40 -9.76
C ASP A 52 21.72 -3.77 -8.37
N MET A 53 22.72 -4.18 -7.57
CA MET A 53 22.96 -3.71 -6.20
C MET A 53 23.26 -2.20 -6.12
N SER A 54 23.37 -1.53 -7.27
CA SER A 54 23.54 -0.08 -7.32
C SER A 54 22.37 0.70 -6.67
N GLN A 55 21.18 0.09 -6.61
CA GLN A 55 19.96 0.75 -6.11
C GLN A 55 19.42 0.17 -4.80
N TRP A 56 20.27 -0.44 -3.98
CA TRP A 56 19.89 -1.06 -2.71
C TRP A 56 19.11 -0.13 -1.77
N LYS A 57 19.38 1.19 -1.81
CA LYS A 57 18.68 2.20 -1.00
C LYS A 57 17.18 2.26 -1.35
N PHE A 58 16.83 2.21 -2.63
CA PHE A 58 15.42 2.21 -3.07
C PHE A 58 14.74 0.88 -2.75
N LEU A 59 15.46 -0.24 -2.78
CA LEU A 59 14.98 -1.54 -2.36
C LEU A 59 14.63 -1.57 -0.87
N ILE A 60 15.52 -1.09 -0.02
CA ILE A 60 15.28 -1.00 1.42
C ILE A 60 14.11 -0.05 1.70
N LEU A 61 14.10 1.14 1.09
CA LEU A 61 13.02 2.11 1.27
C LEU A 61 11.66 1.51 0.86
N ARG A 62 11.60 0.82 -0.28
CA ARG A 62 10.38 0.13 -0.74
C ARG A 62 9.89 -0.90 0.26
N ASN A 63 10.79 -1.78 0.72
CA ASN A 63 10.42 -2.85 1.64
C ASN A 63 10.00 -2.29 3.00
N LEU A 64 10.75 -1.37 3.55
CA LEU A 64 10.45 -0.76 4.85
C LEU A 64 9.13 0.02 4.82
N ALA A 65 8.96 0.87 3.80
CA ALA A 65 7.73 1.64 3.60
C ALA A 65 6.54 0.72 3.30
N GLY A 66 6.74 -0.36 2.53
CA GLY A 66 5.71 -1.36 2.24
C GLY A 66 5.24 -2.12 3.48
N ILE A 67 6.16 -2.62 4.30
CA ILE A 67 5.84 -3.32 5.55
C ILE A 67 5.14 -2.38 6.53
N ALA A 68 5.68 -1.17 6.73
CA ALA A 68 5.07 -0.18 7.61
C ALA A 68 3.67 0.25 7.15
N SER A 69 3.49 0.49 5.84
CA SER A 69 2.19 0.78 5.25
C SER A 69 1.18 -0.33 5.50
N MET A 70 1.61 -1.59 5.35
CA MET A 70 0.75 -2.75 5.55
C MET A 70 0.34 -2.94 7.01
N LEU A 71 1.27 -2.76 7.94
CA LEU A 71 0.97 -2.76 9.37
C LEU A 71 -0.09 -1.71 9.72
N LEU A 72 0.11 -0.47 9.28
CA LEU A 72 -0.83 0.62 9.52
C LEU A 72 -2.19 0.37 8.86
N THR A 73 -2.20 -0.25 7.68
CA THR A 73 -3.43 -0.67 7.00
C THR A 73 -4.20 -1.69 7.82
N PHE A 74 -3.54 -2.69 8.39
CA PHE A 74 -4.20 -3.71 9.21
C PHE A 74 -4.72 -3.12 10.52
N TYR A 75 -3.98 -2.20 11.14
CA TYR A 75 -4.49 -1.43 12.28
C TYR A 75 -5.72 -0.60 11.89
N ALA A 76 -5.72 0.03 10.73
CA ALA A 76 -6.86 0.78 10.25
C ALA A 76 -8.09 -0.13 10.02
N ILE A 77 -7.92 -1.28 9.38
CA ILE A 77 -9.00 -2.25 9.12
C ILE A 77 -9.58 -2.79 10.44
N LYS A 78 -8.75 -2.96 11.48
CA LYS A 78 -9.21 -3.44 12.79
C LYS A 78 -10.21 -2.46 13.42
N TYR A 79 -9.96 -1.17 13.36
CA TYR A 79 -10.71 -0.15 14.09
C TYR A 79 -11.69 0.64 13.24
N LEU A 80 -11.53 0.65 11.92
CA LEU A 80 -12.42 1.33 10.98
C LEU A 80 -13.35 0.35 10.27
N PRO A 81 -14.52 0.83 9.79
CA PRO A 81 -15.30 0.08 8.81
C PRO A 81 -14.45 -0.25 7.57
N ILE A 82 -14.58 -1.47 7.06
CA ILE A 82 -13.77 -1.98 5.92
C ILE A 82 -13.84 -1.02 4.73
N SER A 83 -15.04 -0.50 4.43
CA SER A 83 -15.24 0.42 3.31
C SER A 83 -14.40 1.68 3.43
N ILE A 84 -14.33 2.26 4.63
CA ILE A 84 -13.58 3.48 4.92
C ILE A 84 -12.07 3.17 4.90
N ALA A 85 -11.65 2.06 5.50
CA ALA A 85 -10.25 1.64 5.50
C ALA A 85 -9.72 1.43 4.07
N ILE A 86 -10.47 0.73 3.21
CA ILE A 86 -10.11 0.49 1.82
C ILE A 86 -10.12 1.80 1.01
N LEU A 87 -11.09 2.68 1.25
CA LEU A 87 -11.14 4.00 0.59
C LEU A 87 -9.88 4.80 0.92
N LEU A 88 -9.52 4.91 2.19
CA LEU A 88 -8.34 5.66 2.63
C LEU A 88 -7.03 5.03 2.13
N MET A 89 -6.94 3.71 2.09
CA MET A 89 -5.80 3.01 1.51
C MET A 89 -5.62 3.34 0.03
N ASN A 90 -6.72 3.39 -0.75
CA ASN A 90 -6.68 3.76 -2.16
C ASN A 90 -6.32 5.24 -2.39
N THR A 91 -6.40 6.10 -1.36
CA THR A 91 -5.91 7.47 -1.43
C THR A 91 -4.39 7.55 -1.66
N SER A 92 -3.66 6.44 -1.46
CA SER A 92 -2.22 6.36 -1.79
C SER A 92 -1.94 6.79 -3.23
N ALA A 93 -2.83 6.46 -4.18
CA ALA A 93 -2.71 6.88 -5.57
C ALA A 93 -2.76 8.40 -5.75
N LEU A 94 -3.47 9.12 -4.86
CA LEU A 94 -3.56 10.59 -4.87
C LEU A 94 -2.32 11.22 -4.23
N PHE A 95 -1.68 10.53 -3.28
CA PHE A 95 -0.44 11.00 -2.66
C PHE A 95 0.77 10.88 -3.58
N VAL A 96 0.77 9.94 -4.54
CA VAL A 96 1.90 9.75 -5.46
C VAL A 96 2.24 11.02 -6.24
N PRO A 97 1.31 11.70 -6.95
CA PRO A 97 1.63 12.94 -7.66
C PRO A 97 2.08 14.07 -6.73
N LEU A 98 1.52 14.12 -5.53
CA LEU A 98 1.85 15.12 -4.52
C LEU A 98 3.30 14.94 -4.04
N LEU A 99 3.71 13.71 -3.73
CA LEU A 99 5.08 13.40 -3.34
C LEU A 99 6.07 13.64 -4.49
N LEU A 100 5.74 13.26 -5.72
CA LEU A 100 6.57 13.54 -6.89
C LEU A 100 6.80 15.03 -7.10
N PHE A 101 5.76 15.86 -6.85
CA PHE A 101 5.90 17.30 -6.86
C PHE A 101 6.89 17.81 -5.81
N PHE A 102 6.83 17.28 -4.57
CA PHE A 102 7.78 17.57 -3.51
C PHE A 102 9.23 17.16 -3.87
N PHE A 103 9.40 16.04 -4.55
CA PHE A 103 10.71 15.59 -5.05
C PHE A 103 11.18 16.31 -6.30
N LYS A 104 10.52 17.42 -6.70
CA LYS A 104 10.85 18.23 -7.88
C LYS A 104 10.83 17.43 -9.20
N VAL A 105 10.11 16.33 -9.26
CA VAL A 105 9.85 15.62 -10.50
C VAL A 105 8.75 16.37 -11.26
N ARG A 106 8.95 16.62 -12.54
CA ARG A 106 7.99 17.37 -13.39
C ARG A 106 6.66 16.60 -13.47
N THR A 107 5.72 16.99 -12.61
CA THR A 107 4.35 16.45 -12.61
C THR A 107 3.46 17.42 -13.40
N PRO A 108 2.71 16.97 -14.41
CA PRO A 108 1.81 17.85 -15.12
C PRO A 108 0.72 18.43 -14.19
N LEU A 109 0.49 19.72 -14.28
CA LEU A 109 -0.45 20.43 -13.40
C LEU A 109 -1.87 19.83 -13.40
N LYS A 110 -2.27 19.23 -14.53
CA LYS A 110 -3.54 18.51 -14.68
C LYS A 110 -3.65 17.33 -13.69
N VAL A 111 -2.57 16.56 -13.51
CA VAL A 111 -2.55 15.41 -12.59
C VAL A 111 -2.65 15.88 -11.14
N LEU A 112 -1.98 16.97 -10.81
CA LEU A 112 -2.07 17.59 -9.48
C LEU A 112 -3.50 18.06 -9.17
N ALA A 113 -4.14 18.74 -10.12
CA ALA A 113 -5.53 19.19 -9.98
C ALA A 113 -6.50 17.99 -9.79
N CYS A 114 -6.34 16.92 -10.57
CA CYS A 114 -7.14 15.71 -10.40
C CYS A 114 -6.93 15.07 -9.02
N SER A 115 -5.71 15.07 -8.48
CA SER A 115 -5.44 14.56 -7.13
C SER A 115 -6.15 15.41 -6.07
N PHE A 116 -6.14 16.74 -6.19
CA PHE A 116 -6.90 17.60 -5.28
C PHE A 116 -8.40 17.35 -5.33
N MET A 117 -8.98 17.19 -6.52
CA MET A 117 -10.39 16.81 -6.66
C MET A 117 -10.68 15.44 -6.00
N GLY A 118 -9.77 14.48 -6.14
CA GLY A 118 -9.86 13.19 -5.47
C GLY A 118 -9.88 13.32 -3.95
N PHE A 119 -9.02 14.16 -3.36
CA PHE A 119 -9.03 14.43 -1.92
C PHE A 119 -10.33 15.07 -1.44
N ILE A 120 -10.89 16.00 -2.20
CA ILE A 120 -12.20 16.60 -1.91
C ILE A 120 -13.28 15.50 -1.90
N GLY A 121 -13.30 14.61 -2.88
CA GLY A 121 -14.24 13.48 -2.94
C GLY A 121 -14.14 12.57 -1.72
N VAL A 122 -12.91 12.19 -1.33
CA VAL A 122 -12.67 11.39 -0.12
C VAL A 122 -13.14 12.12 1.14
N SER A 123 -12.88 13.42 1.25
CA SER A 123 -13.32 14.24 2.38
C SER A 123 -14.85 14.30 2.50
N ILE A 124 -15.56 14.44 1.38
CA ILE A 124 -17.03 14.43 1.36
C ILE A 124 -17.56 13.08 1.87
N ILE A 125 -17.00 11.98 1.39
CA ILE A 125 -17.41 10.63 1.83
C ILE A 125 -17.15 10.46 3.32
N MET A 126 -16.03 10.95 3.84
CA MET A 126 -15.71 10.89 5.27
C MET A 126 -16.70 11.71 6.12
N LEU A 127 -17.06 12.90 5.66
CA LEU A 127 -18.04 13.76 6.34
C LEU A 127 -19.45 13.15 6.35
N THR A 128 -19.85 12.53 5.25
CA THR A 128 -21.17 11.88 5.13
C THR A 128 -21.28 10.64 6.05
N ASN A 129 -20.19 9.92 6.25
CA ASN A 129 -20.13 8.77 7.17
C ASN A 129 -19.80 9.17 8.62
N GLY A 130 -19.68 10.44 8.92
CA GLY A 130 -19.31 10.99 10.24
C GLY A 130 -20.33 10.74 11.36
N SER A 131 -21.50 10.13 11.08
CA SER A 131 -22.43 9.62 12.10
C SER A 131 -21.89 8.38 12.84
N MET A 132 -20.88 7.72 12.32
CA MET A 132 -20.12 6.70 13.05
C MET A 132 -19.08 7.41 13.92
N ASN A 133 -19.01 7.06 15.21
CA ASN A 133 -18.00 7.55 16.16
C ASN A 133 -16.59 7.10 15.74
N ILE A 134 -16.08 7.68 14.64
CA ILE A 134 -14.77 7.35 14.09
C ILE A 134 -13.72 8.16 14.83
N ASN A 135 -12.87 7.48 15.59
CA ASN A 135 -11.76 8.13 16.27
C ASN A 135 -10.76 8.68 15.22
N PRO A 136 -10.43 9.97 15.23
CA PRO A 136 -9.52 10.59 14.26
C PRO A 136 -8.13 9.95 14.25
N ILE A 137 -7.71 9.32 15.33
CA ILE A 137 -6.42 8.60 15.42
C ILE A 137 -6.39 7.43 14.42
N HIS A 138 -7.47 6.68 14.28
CA HIS A 138 -7.55 5.54 13.37
C HIS A 138 -7.57 5.97 11.89
N VAL A 139 -8.18 7.12 11.61
CA VAL A 139 -8.09 7.77 10.29
C VAL A 139 -6.63 8.17 10.01
N GLY A 140 -5.93 8.69 11.02
CA GLY A 140 -4.50 9.00 10.94
C GLY A 140 -3.64 7.79 10.57
N TYR A 141 -3.93 6.61 11.12
CA TYR A 141 -3.24 5.37 10.73
C TYR A 141 -3.47 5.01 9.25
N ALA A 142 -4.70 5.14 8.76
CA ALA A 142 -5.02 4.85 7.38
C ALA A 142 -4.37 5.84 6.39
N LEU A 143 -4.37 7.13 6.73
CA LEU A 143 -3.68 8.16 5.92
C LEU A 143 -2.15 7.97 5.97
N GLY A 144 -1.59 7.66 7.13
CA GLY A 144 -0.17 7.32 7.26
C GLY A 144 0.21 6.10 6.41
N ALA A 145 -0.63 5.06 6.40
CA ALA A 145 -0.47 3.91 5.54
C ALA A 145 -0.48 4.31 4.06
N ALA A 146 -1.40 5.20 3.65
CA ALA A 146 -1.50 5.67 2.27
C ALA A 146 -0.26 6.46 1.82
N VAL A 147 0.31 7.30 2.68
CA VAL A 147 1.55 8.04 2.40
C VAL A 147 2.73 7.07 2.25
N LEU A 148 2.89 6.13 3.18
CA LEU A 148 3.95 5.12 3.10
C LEU A 148 3.81 4.23 1.88
N ALA A 149 2.58 3.84 1.52
CA ALA A 149 2.31 3.10 0.27
C ALA A 149 2.71 3.91 -0.95
N ALA A 150 2.40 5.21 -0.99
CA ALA A 150 2.81 6.09 -2.08
C ALA A 150 4.34 6.18 -2.21
N MET A 151 5.06 6.27 -1.09
CA MET A 151 6.54 6.22 -1.08
C MET A 151 7.07 4.88 -1.61
N ALA A 152 6.46 3.76 -1.22
CA ALA A 152 6.82 2.44 -1.73
C ALA A 152 6.56 2.32 -3.25
N PHE A 153 5.46 2.88 -3.77
CA PHE A 153 5.15 2.90 -5.20
C PHE A 153 6.15 3.75 -5.99
N ILE A 154 6.55 4.92 -5.49
CA ILE A 154 7.57 5.76 -6.13
C ILE A 154 8.91 5.04 -6.20
N SER A 155 9.33 4.40 -5.09
CA SER A 155 10.56 3.62 -5.05
C SER A 155 10.51 2.43 -6.00
N LEU A 156 9.35 1.76 -6.12
CA LEU A 156 9.12 0.68 -7.08
C LEU A 156 9.21 1.16 -8.53
N GLN A 157 8.66 2.34 -8.83
CA GLN A 157 8.70 2.92 -10.16
C GLN A 157 10.15 3.24 -10.58
N GLU A 158 10.97 3.73 -9.65
CA GLU A 158 12.39 4.01 -9.92
C GLU A 158 13.18 2.72 -10.15
N LEU A 159 12.94 1.69 -9.32
CA LEU A 159 13.54 0.36 -9.49
C LEU A 159 13.18 -0.29 -10.82
N ASN A 160 11.93 -0.15 -11.29
CA ASN A 160 11.46 -0.71 -12.56
C ASN A 160 12.12 -0.08 -13.80
N LYS A 161 12.73 1.10 -13.69
CA LYS A 161 13.48 1.72 -14.82
C LYS A 161 14.78 0.98 -15.13
N HIS A 162 15.38 0.35 -14.14
CA HIS A 162 16.72 -0.25 -14.23
C HIS A 162 16.73 -1.77 -14.05
N ASN A 163 15.67 -2.34 -13.48
CA ASN A 163 15.55 -3.76 -13.17
C ASN A 163 14.30 -4.39 -13.81
N SER A 164 14.39 -5.66 -14.19
CA SER A 164 13.21 -6.41 -14.64
C SER A 164 12.18 -6.55 -13.51
N PRO A 165 10.88 -6.40 -13.81
CA PRO A 165 9.81 -6.55 -12.80
C PRO A 165 9.85 -7.87 -12.04
N LYS A 166 10.31 -8.95 -12.67
CA LYS A 166 10.45 -10.28 -12.04
C LYS A 166 11.43 -10.25 -10.87
N ASN A 167 12.57 -9.57 -11.04
CA ASN A 167 13.61 -9.51 -10.02
C ASN A 167 13.21 -8.66 -8.82
N ILE A 168 12.36 -7.63 -9.04
CA ILE A 168 11.93 -6.72 -7.97
C ILE A 168 10.89 -7.36 -7.03
N VAL A 169 10.06 -8.28 -7.53
CA VAL A 169 9.05 -8.98 -6.70
C VAL A 169 9.71 -9.87 -5.64
N PHE A 170 10.98 -10.20 -5.85
CA PHE A 170 11.79 -11.11 -5.04
C PHE A 170 12.37 -10.46 -3.78
N TYR A 171 12.75 -9.21 -3.90
CA TYR A 171 13.41 -8.43 -2.86
C TYR A 171 12.43 -7.50 -2.16
#